data_f48a660b1083eb46bf64921477daf0f2
#
_entry.id   f48a660b1083eb46bf64921477daf0f2
#
_cell.length_a   1.000
_cell.length_b   1.000
_cell.length_c   1.000
_cell.angle_alpha   90.00
_cell.angle_beta   90.00
_cell.angle_gamma   90.00
#
_symmetry.space_group_name_H-M   'P 1'
#
loop_
_entity.id
_entity.type
_entity.pdbx_description
1 polymer ?
#
loop_
_entity_poly.entity_id
_entity_poly.type
_entity_poly.pdbx_seq_one_letter_code
_entity_poly.pdbx_strand_id
1 'polypeptide(L)'
;GTIGFETYKMFKSYGAEVVLLDYNLKRLKDLQSKIKDLCIHCDVRNKKSVKKAFTQICEKYGGIDILISNAGTAINGAIGEVSDDILRQSFEDNFFSHQNCASEAIKIMKKQNINGCLLFNISKQSVNPGKNFGPYGLPKSALLSLCKQYAVDYGSYGIRSNGVNADRIRSGLMN
;
A
#
# COMPACT_ATOMS: atom_id res chain seq x y z
N GLY A 1 8.40 4.33 -5.28
CA GLY A 1 8.33 3.91 -6.68
C GLY A 1 7.54 4.89 -7.52
N THR A 2 7.51 4.69 -8.86
CA THR A 2 6.90 5.63 -9.82
C THR A 2 5.44 5.92 -9.50
N ILE A 3 4.60 4.91 -9.34
CA ILE A 3 3.17 5.10 -9.06
C ILE A 3 2.96 5.90 -7.77
N GLY A 4 3.64 5.52 -6.69
CA GLY A 4 3.51 6.24 -5.41
C GLY A 4 3.92 7.71 -5.51
N PHE A 5 4.95 8.02 -6.28
CA PHE A 5 5.41 9.40 -6.44
C PHE A 5 4.47 10.23 -7.33
N GLU A 6 3.92 9.66 -8.40
CA GLU A 6 2.90 10.34 -9.21
C GLU A 6 1.61 10.58 -8.41
N THR A 7 1.20 9.60 -7.60
CA THR A 7 0.08 9.75 -6.65
C THR A 7 0.35 10.88 -5.66
N TYR A 8 1.54 10.93 -5.06
CA TYR A 8 1.96 12.03 -4.20
C TYR A 8 1.78 13.39 -4.88
N LYS A 9 2.32 13.58 -6.09
CA LYS A 9 2.20 14.85 -6.83
C LYS A 9 0.75 15.25 -7.05
N MET A 10 -0.11 14.30 -7.41
CA MET A 10 -1.52 14.55 -7.62
C MET A 10 -2.22 15.02 -6.34
N PHE A 11 -2.03 14.32 -5.21
CA PHE A 11 -2.62 14.72 -3.93
C PHE A 11 -2.12 16.10 -3.48
N LYS A 12 -0.84 16.39 -3.65
CA LYS A 12 -0.28 17.72 -3.36
C LYS A 12 -0.89 18.81 -4.22
N SER A 13 -1.17 18.56 -5.49
CA SER A 13 -1.81 19.54 -6.38
C SER A 13 -3.24 19.90 -5.96
N TYR A 14 -3.90 19.03 -5.18
CA TYR A 14 -5.19 19.28 -4.55
C TYR A 14 -5.09 19.82 -3.11
N GLY A 15 -3.90 20.19 -2.65
CA GLY A 15 -3.70 20.80 -1.35
C GLY A 15 -3.63 19.82 -0.16
N ALA A 16 -3.50 18.52 -0.40
CA ALA A 16 -3.39 17.55 0.67
C ALA A 16 -2.03 17.63 1.38
N GLU A 17 -2.01 17.39 2.69
CA GLU A 17 -0.80 17.05 3.42
C GLU A 17 -0.49 15.58 3.17
N VAL A 18 0.71 15.29 2.65
CA VAL A 18 1.09 13.93 2.23
C VAL A 18 2.33 13.46 2.95
N VAL A 19 2.27 12.24 3.47
CA VAL A 19 3.44 11.56 4.05
C VAL A 19 3.85 10.40 3.14
N LEU A 20 5.13 10.32 2.82
CA LEU A 20 5.70 9.25 2.02
C LEU A 20 6.41 8.22 2.92
N LEU A 21 6.05 6.95 2.74
CA LEU A 21 6.70 5.83 3.38
C LEU A 21 7.46 5.00 2.34
N ASP A 22 8.71 4.70 2.60
CA ASP A 22 9.50 3.75 1.79
C ASP A 22 10.50 3.02 2.70
N TYR A 23 10.81 1.77 2.39
CA TYR A 23 11.85 1.02 3.08
C TYR A 23 13.26 1.35 2.56
N ASN A 24 13.37 1.96 1.38
CA ASN A 24 14.63 2.27 0.73
C ASN A 24 15.14 3.65 1.18
N LEU A 25 16.11 3.65 2.09
CA LEU A 25 16.73 4.87 2.64
C LEU A 25 17.33 5.78 1.58
N LYS A 26 17.93 5.23 0.50
CA LYS A 26 18.51 6.04 -0.57
C LYS A 26 17.41 6.82 -1.30
N ARG A 27 16.31 6.14 -1.67
CA ARG A 27 15.15 6.83 -2.29
C ARG A 27 14.55 7.90 -1.39
N LEU A 28 14.44 7.63 -0.09
CA LEU A 28 13.92 8.62 0.86
C LEU A 28 14.81 9.86 0.94
N LYS A 29 16.15 9.68 1.00
CA LYS A 29 17.10 10.81 0.97
C LYS A 29 16.99 11.62 -0.31
N ASP A 30 16.91 10.94 -1.46
CA ASP A 30 16.71 11.59 -2.77
C ASP A 30 15.39 12.36 -2.86
N LEU A 31 14.34 11.87 -2.20
CA LEU A 31 13.04 12.55 -2.12
C LEU A 31 13.12 13.75 -1.17
N GLN A 32 13.65 13.58 0.02
CA GLN A 32 13.79 14.65 1.03
C GLN A 32 14.61 15.85 0.52
N SER A 33 15.53 15.63 -0.42
CA SER A 33 16.25 16.74 -1.06
C SER A 33 15.40 17.55 -2.05
N LYS A 34 14.25 17.01 -2.49
CA LYS A 34 13.40 17.59 -3.55
C LYS A 34 12.06 18.07 -3.04
N ILE A 35 11.59 17.58 -1.91
CA ILE A 35 10.29 17.88 -1.33
C ILE A 35 10.42 18.24 0.15
N LYS A 36 9.50 19.10 0.63
CA LYS A 36 9.46 19.52 2.05
C LYS A 36 8.58 18.62 2.91
N ASP A 37 7.86 17.70 2.28
CA ASP A 37 6.89 16.83 2.95
C ASP A 37 7.59 15.74 3.78
N LEU A 38 6.89 15.22 4.76
CA LEU A 38 7.41 14.19 5.65
C LEU A 38 7.66 12.88 4.89
N CYS A 39 8.89 12.41 4.94
CA CYS A 39 9.28 11.11 4.43
C CYS A 39 9.77 10.24 5.61
N ILE A 40 9.19 9.07 5.79
CA ILE A 40 9.50 8.17 6.90
C ILE A 40 10.05 6.85 6.36
N HIS A 41 11.17 6.41 6.90
CA HIS A 41 11.67 5.06 6.67
C HIS A 41 10.74 4.04 7.33
N CYS A 42 10.12 3.19 6.51
CA CYS A 42 9.16 2.20 6.96
C CYS A 42 9.21 0.94 6.10
N ASP A 43 9.53 -0.19 6.70
CA ASP A 43 9.28 -1.49 6.09
C ASP A 43 7.83 -1.91 6.42
N VAL A 44 6.96 -1.85 5.44
CA VAL A 44 5.52 -2.14 5.60
C VAL A 44 5.22 -3.63 5.88
N ARG A 45 6.19 -4.53 5.67
CA ARG A 45 6.10 -5.95 6.09
C ARG A 45 6.24 -6.10 7.60
N ASN A 46 6.89 -5.16 8.26
CA ASN A 46 7.15 -5.20 9.69
C ASN A 46 6.11 -4.35 10.46
N LYS A 47 5.24 -5.02 11.21
CA LYS A 47 4.18 -4.37 12.02
C LYS A 47 4.70 -3.31 12.99
N LYS A 48 5.89 -3.53 13.61
CA LYS A 48 6.48 -2.56 14.55
C LYS A 48 6.96 -1.31 13.79
N SER A 49 7.54 -1.49 12.60
CA SER A 49 7.94 -0.39 11.71
C SER A 49 6.73 0.45 11.28
N VAL A 50 5.65 -0.21 10.86
CA VAL A 50 4.39 0.45 10.49
C VAL A 50 3.82 1.23 11.68
N LYS A 51 3.67 0.60 12.84
CA LYS A 51 3.16 1.27 14.04
C LYS A 51 3.97 2.51 14.39
N LYS A 52 5.32 2.42 14.36
CA LYS A 52 6.20 3.57 14.63
C LYS A 52 6.00 4.70 13.61
N ALA A 53 5.91 4.38 12.32
CA ALA A 53 5.67 5.37 11.27
C ALA A 53 4.32 6.08 11.44
N PHE A 54 3.25 5.32 11.72
CA PHE A 54 1.92 5.88 11.92
C PHE A 54 1.81 6.71 13.22
N THR A 55 2.55 6.36 14.27
CA THR A 55 2.67 7.22 15.46
C THR A 55 3.28 8.58 15.10
N GLN A 56 4.38 8.61 14.34
CA GLN A 56 5.01 9.86 13.89
C GLN A 56 4.08 10.72 13.02
N ILE A 57 3.26 10.08 12.17
CA ILE A 57 2.25 10.77 11.37
C ILE A 57 1.22 11.46 12.28
N CYS A 58 0.69 10.73 13.27
CA CYS A 58 -0.28 11.27 14.22
C CYS A 58 0.31 12.39 15.08
N GLU A 59 1.56 12.28 15.52
CA GLU A 59 2.25 13.33 16.28
C GLU A 59 2.39 14.62 15.47
N LYS A 60 2.64 14.52 14.16
CA LYS A 60 2.84 15.69 13.30
C LYS A 60 1.54 16.27 12.75
N TYR A 61 0.57 15.45 12.37
CA TYR A 61 -0.64 15.88 11.65
C TYR A 61 -1.95 15.62 12.39
N GLY A 62 -1.89 15.01 13.57
CA GLY A 62 -3.06 14.71 14.38
C GLY A 62 -3.79 13.42 13.98
N GLY A 63 -3.57 12.89 12.79
CA GLY A 63 -4.26 11.70 12.33
C GLY A 63 -4.02 11.34 10.87
N ILE A 64 -4.93 10.53 10.32
CA ILE A 64 -4.89 10.04 8.93
C ILE A 64 -6.32 10.00 8.38
N ASP A 65 -6.56 10.67 7.26
CA ASP A 65 -7.86 10.65 6.57
C ASP A 65 -7.87 9.64 5.41
N ILE A 66 -6.73 9.49 4.72
CA ILE A 66 -6.60 8.64 3.53
C ILE A 66 -5.33 7.81 3.63
N LEU A 67 -5.46 6.50 3.48
CA LEU A 67 -4.35 5.59 3.26
C LEU A 67 -4.30 5.17 1.79
N ILE A 68 -3.19 5.46 1.10
CA ILE A 68 -2.88 4.89 -0.21
C ILE A 68 -1.87 3.75 -0.03
N SER A 69 -2.34 2.52 -0.07
CA SER A 69 -1.50 1.33 0.09
C SER A 69 -1.04 0.84 -1.29
N ASN A 70 0.21 1.19 -1.64
CA ASN A 70 0.75 1.01 -2.99
C ASN A 70 1.99 0.11 -3.06
N ALA A 71 2.69 -0.12 -1.95
CA ALA A 71 3.92 -0.92 -1.93
C ALA A 71 3.67 -2.35 -2.42
N GLY A 72 4.61 -2.89 -3.20
CA GLY A 72 4.53 -4.26 -3.71
C GLY A 72 5.64 -4.55 -4.70
N THR A 73 5.82 -5.85 -4.99
CA THR A 73 6.82 -6.37 -5.94
C THR A 73 6.15 -7.33 -6.91
N ALA A 74 6.59 -7.34 -8.17
CA ALA A 74 6.14 -8.33 -9.14
C ALA A 74 7.12 -9.51 -9.15
N ILE A 75 6.63 -10.69 -8.83
CA ILE A 75 7.39 -11.95 -8.89
C ILE A 75 6.69 -12.86 -9.90
N ASN A 76 7.44 -13.28 -10.91
CA ASN A 76 6.95 -14.16 -11.96
C ASN A 76 7.40 -15.59 -11.73
N GLY A 77 6.60 -16.54 -12.20
CA GLY A 77 6.89 -17.98 -12.17
C GLY A 77 5.62 -18.81 -12.36
N ALA A 78 5.76 -20.01 -12.92
CA ALA A 78 4.69 -20.98 -12.96
C ALA A 78 4.39 -21.48 -11.54
N ILE A 79 3.15 -21.45 -11.12
CA ILE A 79 2.79 -21.64 -9.69
C ILE A 79 3.17 -23.01 -9.13
N GLY A 80 3.22 -24.02 -9.96
CA GLY A 80 3.66 -25.37 -9.57
C GLY A 80 5.18 -25.57 -9.53
N GLU A 81 5.96 -24.56 -9.94
CA GLU A 81 7.42 -24.65 -10.08
C GLU A 81 8.16 -23.68 -9.13
N VAL A 82 7.48 -22.65 -8.61
CA VAL A 82 8.09 -21.72 -7.67
C VAL A 82 8.24 -22.35 -6.29
N SER A 83 9.32 -22.02 -5.60
CA SER A 83 9.51 -22.49 -4.24
C SER A 83 8.52 -21.85 -3.26
N ASP A 84 8.25 -22.54 -2.17
CA ASP A 84 7.41 -22.04 -1.08
C ASP A 84 7.92 -20.71 -0.52
N ASP A 85 9.22 -20.51 -0.45
CA ASP A 85 9.81 -19.26 0.05
C ASP A 85 9.51 -18.08 -0.86
N ILE A 86 9.57 -18.27 -2.18
CA ILE A 86 9.19 -17.24 -3.16
C ILE A 86 7.71 -16.88 -3.01
N LEU A 87 6.85 -17.88 -2.88
CA LEU A 87 5.43 -17.65 -2.71
C LEU A 87 5.13 -16.92 -1.40
N ARG A 88 5.72 -17.36 -0.28
CA ARG A 88 5.59 -16.71 1.03
C ARG A 88 6.07 -15.27 0.98
N GLN A 89 7.26 -15.02 0.41
CA GLN A 89 7.79 -13.66 0.23
C GLN A 89 6.85 -12.77 -0.57
N SER A 90 6.23 -13.31 -1.62
CA SER A 90 5.25 -12.55 -2.41
C SER A 90 3.99 -12.20 -1.62
N PHE A 91 3.52 -13.08 -0.73
CA PHE A 91 2.43 -12.76 0.19
C PHE A 91 2.83 -11.68 1.20
N GLU A 92 4.05 -11.72 1.73
CA GLU A 92 4.55 -10.65 2.61
C GLU A 92 4.58 -9.29 1.90
N ASP A 93 5.09 -9.26 0.67
CA ASP A 93 5.26 -8.03 -0.11
C ASP A 93 3.92 -7.47 -0.64
N ASN A 94 2.96 -8.34 -1.03
CA ASN A 94 1.79 -7.94 -1.81
C ASN A 94 0.44 -8.14 -1.08
N PHE A 95 0.44 -8.70 0.12
CA PHE A 95 -0.77 -8.88 0.94
C PHE A 95 -0.54 -8.40 2.38
N PHE A 96 0.37 -9.00 3.14
CA PHE A 96 0.56 -8.65 4.55
C PHE A 96 1.07 -7.22 4.75
N SER A 97 1.89 -6.70 3.85
CA SER A 97 2.31 -5.29 3.84
C SER A 97 1.11 -4.33 3.79
N HIS A 98 0.12 -4.62 2.95
CA HIS A 98 -1.12 -3.85 2.84
C HIS A 98 -2.00 -4.00 4.10
N GLN A 99 -2.14 -5.24 4.60
CA GLN A 99 -2.88 -5.53 5.82
C GLN A 99 -2.28 -4.81 7.02
N ASN A 100 -0.97 -4.78 7.17
CA ASN A 100 -0.30 -4.10 8.27
C ASN A 100 -0.62 -2.59 8.28
N CYS A 101 -0.50 -1.93 7.12
CA CYS A 101 -0.82 -0.51 6.99
C CYS A 101 -2.32 -0.23 7.23
N ALA A 102 -3.19 -1.02 6.62
CA ALA A 102 -4.63 -0.82 6.73
C ALA A 102 -5.12 -1.00 8.17
N SER A 103 -4.62 -2.02 8.87
CA SER A 103 -5.04 -2.26 10.27
C SER A 103 -4.63 -1.13 11.22
N GLU A 104 -3.47 -0.49 11.01
CA GLU A 104 -3.07 0.69 11.80
C GLU A 104 -3.88 1.93 11.42
N ALA A 105 -4.11 2.16 10.12
CA ALA A 105 -4.95 3.26 9.65
C ALA A 105 -6.38 3.19 10.22
N ILE A 106 -7.01 2.02 10.19
CA ILE A 106 -8.35 1.80 10.76
C ILE A 106 -8.41 2.16 12.25
N LYS A 107 -7.40 1.77 13.04
CA LYS A 107 -7.36 2.11 14.47
C LYS A 107 -7.35 3.62 14.70
N ILE A 108 -6.63 4.35 13.86
CA ILE A 108 -6.53 5.81 13.93
C ILE A 108 -7.83 6.44 13.46
N MET A 109 -8.34 6.08 12.28
CA MET A 109 -9.58 6.61 11.70
C MET A 109 -10.78 6.40 12.63
N LYS A 110 -10.89 5.24 13.28
CA LYS A 110 -11.94 5.00 14.28
C LYS A 110 -11.85 5.91 15.50
N LYS A 111 -10.63 6.20 15.98
CA LYS A 111 -10.42 7.12 17.11
C LYS A 111 -10.73 8.57 16.73
N GLN A 112 -10.46 8.95 15.50
CA GLN A 112 -10.79 10.29 14.98
C GLN A 112 -12.29 10.51 14.90
N ASN A 113 -13.07 9.44 14.80
CA ASN A 113 -14.53 9.48 14.66
C ASN A 113 -15.02 10.39 13.52
N ILE A 114 -14.23 10.47 12.46
CA ILE A 114 -14.52 11.14 11.19
C ILE A 114 -14.40 10.10 10.06
N ASN A 115 -14.95 10.43 8.91
CA ASN A 115 -14.87 9.54 7.75
C ASN A 115 -13.40 9.24 7.38
N GLY A 116 -13.16 8.08 6.77
CA GLY A 116 -11.84 7.69 6.30
C GLY A 116 -11.87 7.02 4.92
N CYS A 117 -10.69 6.85 4.32
CA CYS A 117 -10.58 6.15 3.04
C CYS A 117 -9.33 5.28 2.99
N LEU A 118 -9.53 4.01 2.64
CA LEU A 118 -8.46 3.09 2.25
C LEU A 118 -8.50 2.93 0.73
N LEU A 119 -7.36 3.11 0.07
CA LEU A 119 -7.19 2.83 -1.35
C LEU A 119 -6.03 1.85 -1.54
N PHE A 120 -6.31 0.71 -2.16
CA PHE A 120 -5.34 -0.33 -2.43
C PHE A 120 -4.94 -0.36 -3.91
N ASN A 121 -3.64 -0.39 -4.19
CA ASN A 121 -3.14 -0.70 -5.51
C ASN A 121 -3.15 -2.22 -5.72
N ILE A 122 -4.22 -2.71 -6.33
CA ILE A 122 -4.45 -4.13 -6.62
C ILE A 122 -3.69 -4.52 -7.90
N SER A 123 -4.30 -5.25 -8.79
CA SER A 123 -3.76 -5.54 -10.12
C SER A 123 -4.82 -6.28 -10.92
N LYS A 124 -4.79 -6.16 -12.22
CA LYS A 124 -5.63 -7.01 -13.11
C LYS A 124 -5.38 -8.49 -12.88
N GLN A 125 -4.18 -8.89 -12.42
CA GLN A 125 -3.84 -10.28 -12.10
C GLN A 125 -4.71 -10.87 -10.98
N SER A 126 -5.39 -10.03 -10.21
CA SER A 126 -6.33 -10.48 -9.18
C SER A 126 -7.64 -11.05 -9.73
N VAL A 127 -8.01 -10.69 -10.95
CA VAL A 127 -9.27 -11.10 -11.60
C VAL A 127 -9.07 -11.82 -12.94
N ASN A 128 -7.96 -11.53 -13.62
CA ASN A 128 -7.64 -12.15 -14.93
C ASN A 128 -6.16 -12.53 -14.94
N PRO A 129 -5.81 -13.73 -14.41
CA PRO A 129 -4.44 -14.16 -14.25
C PRO A 129 -3.77 -14.39 -15.60
N GLY A 130 -2.55 -13.88 -15.75
CA GLY A 130 -1.68 -14.17 -16.90
C GLY A 130 -0.80 -15.40 -16.63
N LYS A 131 -0.27 -15.97 -17.70
CA LYS A 131 0.70 -17.08 -17.62
C LYS A 131 1.92 -16.62 -16.80
N ASN A 132 2.39 -17.47 -15.88
CA ASN A 132 3.55 -17.23 -15.02
C ASN A 132 3.41 -16.06 -14.02
N PHE A 133 2.20 -15.59 -13.74
CA PHE A 133 1.94 -14.57 -12.74
C PHE A 133 1.34 -15.10 -11.43
N GLY A 134 1.33 -16.43 -11.24
CA GLY A 134 0.76 -17.06 -10.04
C GLY A 134 1.30 -16.48 -8.72
N PRO A 135 2.62 -16.40 -8.51
CA PRO A 135 3.17 -15.86 -7.27
C PRO A 135 2.75 -14.42 -6.98
N TYR A 136 2.55 -13.60 -7.99
CA TYR A 136 2.08 -12.23 -7.84
C TYR A 136 0.54 -12.13 -7.81
N GLY A 137 -0.15 -12.87 -8.65
CA GLY A 137 -1.60 -12.80 -8.80
C GLY A 137 -2.36 -13.28 -7.57
N LEU A 138 -1.90 -14.36 -6.92
CA LEU A 138 -2.54 -14.93 -5.75
C LEU A 138 -2.62 -13.95 -4.56
N PRO A 139 -1.52 -13.31 -4.09
CA PRO A 139 -1.61 -12.33 -3.02
C PRO A 139 -2.41 -11.07 -3.45
N LYS A 140 -2.42 -10.69 -4.74
CA LYS A 140 -3.26 -9.59 -5.24
C LYS A 140 -4.75 -9.96 -5.28
N SER A 141 -5.11 -11.23 -5.49
CA SER A 141 -6.49 -11.73 -5.35
C SER A 141 -6.92 -11.72 -3.88
N ALA A 142 -6.04 -12.14 -2.98
CA ALA A 142 -6.28 -12.01 -1.54
C ALA A 142 -6.44 -10.53 -1.12
N LEU A 143 -5.63 -9.62 -1.66
CA LEU A 143 -5.73 -8.18 -1.42
C LEU A 143 -7.06 -7.60 -1.92
N LEU A 144 -7.58 -8.05 -3.07
CA LEU A 144 -8.90 -7.65 -3.56
C LEU A 144 -10.01 -8.08 -2.57
N SER A 145 -9.91 -9.30 -2.05
CA SER A 145 -10.85 -9.80 -1.02
C SER A 145 -10.74 -9.01 0.28
N LEU A 146 -9.52 -8.70 0.72
CA LEU A 146 -9.25 -7.86 1.87
C LEU A 146 -9.86 -6.46 1.73
N CYS A 147 -9.72 -5.84 0.57
CA CYS A 147 -10.31 -4.54 0.26
C CYS A 147 -11.82 -4.55 0.44
N LYS A 148 -12.49 -5.59 -0.06
CA LYS A 148 -13.95 -5.78 0.10
C LYS A 148 -14.33 -6.00 1.55
N GLN A 149 -13.55 -6.80 2.28
CA GLN A 149 -13.81 -7.08 3.69
C GLN A 149 -13.70 -5.81 4.54
N TYR A 150 -12.69 -4.96 4.31
CA TYR A 150 -12.59 -3.67 4.98
C TYR A 150 -13.79 -2.75 4.70
N ALA A 151 -14.35 -2.76 3.48
CA ALA A 151 -15.53 -1.98 3.15
C ALA A 151 -16.77 -2.43 3.95
N VAL A 152 -16.95 -3.75 4.10
CA VAL A 152 -18.07 -4.35 4.87
C VAL A 152 -17.90 -4.10 6.37
N ASP A 153 -16.71 -4.36 6.92
CA ASP A 153 -16.48 -4.30 8.37
C ASP A 153 -16.49 -2.87 8.92
N TYR A 154 -16.10 -1.88 8.11
CA TYR A 154 -15.88 -0.52 8.59
C TYR A 154 -16.74 0.55 7.91
N GLY A 155 -17.63 0.15 7.01
CA GLY A 155 -18.58 1.07 6.36
C GLY A 155 -19.47 1.82 7.34
N SER A 156 -19.91 1.16 8.43
CA SER A 156 -20.70 1.79 9.50
C SER A 156 -19.97 2.89 10.27
N TYR A 157 -18.64 2.91 10.20
CA TYR A 157 -17.79 3.98 10.76
C TYR A 157 -17.50 5.11 9.77
N GLY A 158 -18.16 5.13 8.59
CA GLY A 158 -17.89 6.08 7.52
C GLY A 158 -16.55 5.85 6.81
N ILE A 159 -15.90 4.70 7.01
CA ILE A 159 -14.62 4.39 6.39
C ILE A 159 -14.87 3.62 5.09
N ARG A 160 -14.45 4.19 3.99
CA ARG A 160 -14.56 3.57 2.66
C ARG A 160 -13.29 2.79 2.33
N SER A 161 -13.44 1.66 1.68
CA SER A 161 -12.31 0.86 1.18
C SER A 161 -12.50 0.57 -0.30
N ASN A 162 -11.52 0.94 -1.11
CA ASN A 162 -11.56 0.80 -2.56
C ASN A 162 -10.22 0.30 -3.10
N GLY A 163 -10.23 -0.22 -4.31
CA GLY A 163 -9.03 -0.70 -4.98
C GLY A 163 -8.94 -0.23 -6.42
N VAL A 164 -7.72 0.10 -6.84
CA VAL A 164 -7.41 0.34 -8.26
C VAL A 164 -6.88 -0.95 -8.85
N ASN A 165 -7.58 -1.44 -9.87
CA ASN A 165 -7.22 -2.69 -10.56
C ASN A 165 -6.40 -2.36 -11.83
N ALA A 166 -5.14 -1.97 -11.61
CA ALA A 166 -4.26 -1.53 -12.68
C ALA A 166 -3.77 -2.71 -13.55
N ASP A 167 -3.59 -2.45 -14.84
CA ASP A 167 -2.88 -3.34 -15.79
C ASP A 167 -1.44 -2.84 -15.97
N ARG A 168 -0.97 -2.74 -17.20
CA ARG A 168 0.39 -2.31 -17.52
C ARG A 168 0.55 -0.81 -17.32
N ILE A 169 1.43 -0.43 -16.40
CA ILE A 169 1.80 0.97 -16.17
C ILE A 169 3.27 1.12 -16.50
N ARG A 170 3.62 2.09 -17.34
CA ARG A 170 5.02 2.42 -17.61
C ARG A 170 5.73 2.83 -16.32
N SER A 171 6.62 2.00 -15.84
CA SER A 171 7.36 2.23 -14.59
C SER A 171 8.71 1.52 -14.67
N GLY A 172 9.63 1.84 -13.77
CA GLY A 172 10.92 1.14 -13.69
C GLY A 172 10.86 -0.36 -13.35
N LEU A 173 9.67 -0.92 -13.12
CA LEU A 173 9.42 -2.36 -12.97
C LEU A 173 9.15 -3.07 -14.30
N MET A 174 9.08 -2.33 -15.42
CA MET A 174 8.70 -2.85 -16.73
C MET A 174 9.80 -2.66 -17.79
N ASN A 175 11.04 -2.45 -17.39
CA ASN A 175 12.20 -2.45 -18.29
C ASN A 175 12.76 -3.85 -18.45
#